data_bcfb25c10840b58df144dc59a5d73540
#
_entry.id   bcfb25c10840b58df144dc59a5d73540
#
_cell.length_a   1.000
_cell.length_b   1.000
_cell.length_c   1.000
_cell.angle_alpha   90.00
_cell.angle_beta   90.00
_cell.angle_gamma   90.00
#
_symmetry.space_group_name_H-M   'P 1'
#
loop_
_entity.id
_entity.type
_entity.pdbx_description
1 polymer ?
#
loop_
_entity_poly.entity_id
_entity_poly.type
_entity_poly.pdbx_seq_one_letter_code
_entity_poly.pdbx_strand_id
1 'polypeptide(L)' 'MTIEQKIKMALSYSGISQAELARRMETTPSNLNQKVKRNTLTKEEMEQIASALGGIWRAEFVFDDGTVI' A
#
# COMPACT_ATOMS: atom_id res chain seq x y z
N MET A 1 5.38 7.72 9.97
CA MET A 1 4.63 6.49 9.67
C MET A 1 5.31 5.75 8.54
N THR A 2 5.56 4.48 8.72
CA THR A 2 6.18 3.64 7.69
C THR A 2 5.17 3.18 6.66
N ILE A 3 5.65 2.72 5.49
CA ILE A 3 4.77 2.12 4.47
C ILE A 3 4.07 0.88 5.03
N GLU A 4 4.77 0.08 5.84
CA GLU A 4 4.16 -1.08 6.49
C GLU A 4 2.97 -0.69 7.36
N GLN A 5 3.13 0.35 8.17
CA GLN A 5 2.04 0.86 9.02
C GLN A 5 0.88 1.39 8.18
N LYS A 6 1.17 2.12 7.11
CA LYS A 6 0.13 2.63 6.21
C LYS A 6 -0.68 1.51 5.57
N ILE A 7 0.01 0.48 5.10
CA ILE A 7 -0.65 -0.67 4.48
C ILE A 7 -1.53 -1.40 5.50
N LYS A 8 -1.02 -1.61 6.72
CA LYS A 8 -1.81 -2.23 7.79
C LYS A 8 -3.06 -1.44 8.12
N MET A 9 -2.95 -0.11 8.17
CA MET A 9 -4.10 0.76 8.41
C MET A 9 -5.12 0.67 7.26
N ALA A 10 -4.64 0.67 6.02
CA ALA A 10 -5.50 0.57 4.85
C ALA A 10 -6.23 -0.78 4.81
N LEU A 11 -5.55 -1.86 5.16
CA LEU A 11 -6.15 -3.19 5.27
C LEU A 11 -7.23 -3.21 6.34
N SER A 12 -6.94 -2.67 7.51
CA SER A 12 -7.89 -2.59 8.61
C SER A 12 -9.12 -1.79 8.22
N TYR A 13 -8.91 -0.63 7.61
CA TYR A 13 -10.01 0.22 7.13
C TYR A 13 -10.89 -0.51 6.11
N SER A 14 -10.26 -1.24 5.19
CA SER A 14 -10.96 -1.93 4.11
C SER A 14 -11.59 -3.25 4.54
N GLY A 15 -11.23 -3.78 5.70
CA GLY A 15 -11.70 -5.09 6.17
C GLY A 15 -11.15 -6.24 5.35
N ILE A 16 -9.98 -6.07 4.73
CA ILE A 16 -9.33 -7.07 3.87
C ILE A 16 -8.06 -7.55 4.56
N SER A 17 -7.86 -8.87 4.60
CA SER A 17 -6.64 -9.44 5.16
C SER A 17 -5.47 -9.29 4.19
N GLN A 18 -4.24 -9.37 4.73
CA GLN A 18 -3.04 -9.35 3.90
C GLN A 18 -2.99 -10.56 2.95
N ALA A 19 -3.49 -11.72 3.39
CA ALA A 19 -3.59 -12.89 2.53
C ALA A 19 -4.54 -12.66 1.35
N GLU A 20 -5.68 -12.03 1.60
CA GLU A 20 -6.64 -11.69 0.53
C GLU A 20 -6.05 -10.65 -0.41
N LEU A 21 -5.32 -9.66 0.11
CA LEU A 21 -4.62 -8.68 -0.73
C LEU A 21 -3.61 -9.37 -1.64
N ALA A 22 -2.82 -10.29 -1.10
CA ALA A 22 -1.84 -11.04 -1.89
C ALA A 22 -2.53 -11.81 -3.02
N ARG A 23 -3.66 -12.45 -2.73
CA ARG A 23 -4.45 -13.17 -3.73
C ARG A 23 -4.90 -12.22 -4.86
N ARG A 24 -5.40 -11.05 -4.50
CA ARG A 24 -5.85 -10.05 -5.47
C ARG A 24 -4.72 -9.51 -6.33
N MET A 25 -3.51 -9.49 -5.80
CA MET A 25 -2.30 -9.06 -6.51
C MET A 25 -1.61 -10.21 -7.25
N GLU A 26 -2.20 -11.41 -7.22
CA GLU A 26 -1.65 -12.60 -7.87
C GLU A 26 -0.25 -12.96 -7.36
N THR A 27 -0.04 -12.80 -6.05
CA THR A 27 1.21 -13.16 -5.37
C THR A 27 0.90 -13.95 -4.11
N THR A 28 1.95 -14.40 -3.44
CA THR A 28 1.80 -15.13 -2.17
C THR A 28 1.85 -14.18 -0.98
N PRO A 29 1.20 -14.53 0.15
CA PRO A 29 1.30 -13.71 1.37
C PRO A 29 2.75 -13.51 1.82
N SER A 30 3.60 -14.53 1.66
CA SER A 30 5.01 -14.44 2.02
C SER A 30 5.76 -13.42 1.19
N ASN A 31 5.58 -13.43 -0.14
CA ASN A 31 6.21 -12.46 -1.04
C ASN A 31 5.75 -11.04 -0.72
N LEU A 32 4.45 -10.85 -0.56
CA LEU A 32 3.90 -9.53 -0.23
C LEU A 32 4.46 -9.04 1.11
N ASN A 33 4.47 -9.90 2.13
CA ASN A 33 4.97 -9.54 3.45
C ASN A 33 6.44 -9.11 3.40
N GLN A 34 7.28 -9.80 2.62
CA GLN A 34 8.68 -9.43 2.47
C GLN A 34 8.85 -8.05 1.84
N LYS A 35 8.09 -7.76 0.78
CA LYS A 35 8.13 -6.46 0.11
C LYS A 35 7.69 -5.33 1.02
N VAL A 36 6.64 -5.56 1.79
CA VAL A 36 6.12 -4.59 2.75
C VAL A 36 7.15 -4.30 3.83
N LYS A 37 7.73 -5.34 4.43
CA LYS A 37 8.71 -5.20 5.51
C LYS A 37 10.02 -4.57 5.05
N ARG A 38 10.47 -4.90 3.84
CA ARG A 38 11.71 -4.37 3.27
C ARG A 38 11.54 -3.01 2.62
N ASN A 39 10.30 -2.53 2.51
CA ASN A 39 9.97 -1.28 1.85
C ASN A 39 10.50 -1.25 0.40
N THR A 40 10.28 -2.36 -0.32
CA THR A 40 10.74 -2.52 -1.69
C THR A 40 9.58 -2.48 -2.70
N LEU A 41 8.41 -2.02 -2.28
CA LEU A 41 7.27 -1.87 -3.16
C LEU A 41 7.51 -0.75 -4.17
N THR A 42 7.27 -1.06 -5.44
CA THR A 42 7.34 -0.06 -6.50
C THR A 42 6.08 0.81 -6.51
N LYS A 43 6.14 1.91 -7.26
CA LYS A 43 4.96 2.77 -7.46
C LYS A 43 3.80 1.96 -8.03
N GLU A 44 4.07 1.13 -9.03
CA GLU A 44 3.06 0.28 -9.66
C GLU A 44 2.45 -0.69 -8.66
N GLU A 45 3.26 -1.27 -7.78
CA GLU A 45 2.76 -2.16 -6.73
C GLU A 45 1.90 -1.42 -5.71
N MET A 46 2.27 -0.18 -5.34
CA MET A 46 1.45 0.65 -4.46
C MET A 46 0.11 0.97 -5.12
N GLU A 47 0.11 1.25 -6.41
CA GLU A 47 -1.13 1.48 -7.17
C GLU A 47 -2.00 0.23 -7.22
N GLN A 48 -1.39 -0.95 -7.38
CA GLN A 48 -2.12 -2.22 -7.35
C GLN A 48 -2.76 -2.48 -5.99
N ILE A 49 -2.03 -2.21 -4.91
CA ILE A 49 -2.56 -2.33 -3.54
C ILE A 49 -3.77 -1.42 -3.38
N ALA A 50 -3.63 -0.15 -3.74
CA ALA A 50 -4.72 0.82 -3.61
C ALA A 50 -5.95 0.39 -4.41
N SER A 51 -5.77 -0.05 -5.66
CA SER A 51 -6.85 -0.53 -6.51
C SER A 51 -7.54 -1.74 -5.90
N ALA A 52 -6.77 -2.69 -5.38
CA ALA A 52 -7.31 -3.89 -4.74
C ALA A 52 -8.14 -3.56 -3.49
N LEU A 53 -7.84 -2.45 -2.82
CA LEU A 53 -8.55 -1.98 -1.63
C LEU A 53 -9.68 -1.00 -1.95
N GLY A 54 -9.91 -0.69 -3.23
CA GLY A 54 -10.98 0.20 -3.65
C GLY A 54 -10.62 1.68 -3.63
N GLY A 55 -9.36 2.01 -3.72
CA GLY A 55 -8.88 3.40 -3.70
C GLY A 55 -7.84 3.68 -4.77
N ILE A 56 -7.14 4.78 -4.60
CA ILE A 56 -6.01 5.17 -5.44
C ILE A 56 -4.81 5.50 -4.55
N TRP A 57 -3.61 5.33 -5.09
CA TRP A 57 -2.39 5.74 -4.42
C TRP A 57 -1.97 7.12 -4.90
N ARG A 58 -1.64 8.01 -3.94
CA ARG A 58 -1.06 9.32 -4.26
C ARG A 58 0.22 9.49 -3.46
N ALA A 59 1.30 9.89 -4.15
CA ALA A 59 2.54 10.34 -3.53
C ALA A 59 2.64 11.84 -3.77
N GLU A 60 2.88 12.62 -2.73
CA GLU A 60 2.80 14.07 -2.78
C GLU A 60 3.99 14.73 -2.12
N PHE A 61 4.45 15.85 -2.71
CA PHE A 61 5.29 16.80 -1.99
C PHE A 61 4.39 17.86 -1.36
N VAL A 62 4.57 18.10 -0.06
CA VAL A 62 3.83 19.13 0.67
C VAL A 62 4.85 20.17 1.10
N PHE A 63 4.67 21.40 0.61
CA PHE A 63 5.57 22.51 0.89
C PHE A 63 5.09 23.31 2.10
N ASP A 64 6.00 24.15 2.64
CA ASP A 64 5.75 24.91 3.87
C ASP A 64 4.55 25.86 3.76
N ASP A 65 4.26 26.34 2.54
CA ASP A 65 3.12 27.23 2.28
C ASP A 65 1.79 26.47 2.10
N GLY A 66 1.79 25.15 2.28
CA GLY A 66 0.62 24.32 2.09
C GLY A 66 0.42 23.83 0.65
N THR A 67 1.31 24.20 -0.27
CA THR A 67 1.25 23.69 -1.65
C THR A 67 1.52 22.21 -1.67
N VAL A 68 0.70 21.46 -2.42
CA VAL A 68 0.81 20.02 -2.59
C VAL A 68 1.08 19.72 -4.07
N ILE A 69 2.14 18.96 -4.32
CA ILE A 69 2.51 18.56 -5.69
C ILE A 69 2.73 17.06 -5.74
#